data_c0f9cdfcfdc3ca702945d95b20a138a9
#
_entry.id   c0f9cdfcfdc3ca702945d95b20a138a9
#
_cell.length_a   1.000
_cell.length_b   1.000
_cell.length_c   1.000
_cell.angle_alpha   90.00
_cell.angle_beta   90.00
_cell.angle_gamma   90.00
#
_symmetry.space_group_name_H-M   'P 1'
#
loop_
_entity.id
_entity.type
_entity.pdbx_description
1 polymer ?
#
loop_
_entity_poly.entity_id
_entity_poly.type
_entity_poly.pdbx_seq_one_letter_code
_entity_poly.pdbx_strand_id
1 'polypeptide(L)'
;YGARQIMDITHHAYRFYCERIIRKLMEVVKDYSCVIGFQLDNETKHFGTSSENVQQAFVSWIKKQYQGDIERFNHDFGLDYWSNRINSWEQFPSVRGTINGSLGCAFEQFQRSLVTEFLMWQRSIVQEYLREDQFVTHNFDFAWKGHSYGVQPDVDHPSASKALTIAGCDIYHPSQDDLTGKEISFCGDMTRSLKKDNYLVIETEAQGFPEWTPYPGQLKLQAFSHLASGADSVMYWHWHSIHNACETYWKGILSHDLQENAIYREVSQIGKSFEALSDKLIHLKKTNQVAIMVSNEALTALNWFQIPGGKTSYNDVVRWIYDALYEQNIECDIIWTDETNLDAYKVIFVPALYSAPKEVFERLSAFAANGGTLVATFKTGFTDEHVKVNCDRQPAGLS
;
A
#
# COMPACT_ATOMS: atom_id res chain seq x y z
N TYR A 1 6.10 1.66 27.16
CA TYR A 1 4.71 2.08 26.90
C TYR A 1 4.70 3.14 25.80
N GLY A 2 3.80 3.03 24.87
CA GLY A 2 3.68 3.94 23.75
C GLY A 2 2.60 3.46 22.79
N ALA A 3 2.51 4.16 21.64
CA ALA A 3 1.64 3.72 20.57
C ALA A 3 2.11 2.36 20.02
N ARG A 4 1.21 1.69 19.31
CA ARG A 4 1.50 0.48 18.56
C ARG A 4 2.60 0.73 17.51
N GLN A 5 3.45 -0.28 17.25
CA GLN A 5 4.39 -0.31 16.12
C GLN A 5 5.43 0.84 16.12
N ILE A 6 6.00 1.17 17.27
CA ILE A 6 6.98 2.23 17.44
C ILE A 6 8.44 1.74 17.45
N MET A 7 8.68 0.47 17.18
CA MET A 7 10.02 -0.12 17.19
C MET A 7 10.83 0.33 15.97
N ASP A 8 12.13 0.46 16.17
CA ASP A 8 13.08 0.67 15.07
C ASP A 8 13.38 -0.68 14.40
N ILE A 9 12.81 -0.89 13.22
CA ILE A 9 12.99 -2.12 12.42
C ILE A 9 14.42 -2.30 11.89
N THR A 10 15.28 -1.30 12.02
CA THR A 10 16.71 -1.40 11.67
C THR A 10 17.59 -1.81 12.86
N HIS A 11 17.03 -1.77 14.08
CA HIS A 11 17.81 -2.02 15.28
C HIS A 11 18.21 -3.50 15.44
N HIS A 12 19.53 -3.77 15.56
CA HIS A 12 20.05 -5.14 15.59
C HIS A 12 19.46 -6.04 16.68
N ALA A 13 19.27 -5.53 17.90
CA ALA A 13 18.70 -6.33 18.96
C ALA A 13 17.22 -6.66 18.67
N TYR A 14 16.46 -5.71 18.10
CA TYR A 14 15.08 -5.97 17.69
C TYR A 14 15.05 -7.11 16.65
N ARG A 15 15.82 -7.00 15.59
CA ARG A 15 15.91 -8.04 14.54
C ARG A 15 16.35 -9.40 15.11
N PHE A 16 17.33 -9.42 16.01
CA PHE A 16 17.76 -10.67 16.67
C PHE A 16 16.60 -11.35 17.39
N TYR A 17 15.80 -10.59 18.14
CA TYR A 17 14.65 -11.17 18.84
C TYR A 17 13.50 -11.55 17.91
N CYS A 18 13.25 -10.78 16.86
CA CYS A 18 12.29 -11.15 15.83
C CYS A 18 12.67 -12.45 15.13
N GLU A 19 13.92 -12.59 14.68
CA GLU A 19 14.39 -13.82 14.05
C GLU A 19 14.24 -15.02 15.00
N ARG A 20 14.63 -14.85 16.25
CA ARG A 20 14.50 -15.92 17.27
C ARG A 20 13.06 -16.39 17.42
N ILE A 21 12.10 -15.48 17.50
CA ILE A 21 10.69 -15.87 17.66
C ILE A 21 10.12 -16.48 16.38
N ILE A 22 10.45 -15.91 15.20
CA ILE A 22 10.03 -16.47 13.91
C ILE A 22 10.53 -17.92 13.78
N ARG A 23 11.81 -18.18 14.02
CA ARG A 23 12.40 -19.54 13.95
C ARG A 23 11.71 -20.49 14.91
N LYS A 24 11.48 -20.06 16.17
CA LYS A 24 10.80 -20.90 17.17
C LYS A 24 9.36 -21.22 16.79
N LEU A 25 8.62 -20.26 16.23
CA LEU A 25 7.27 -20.50 15.72
C LEU A 25 7.30 -21.49 14.56
N MET A 26 8.18 -21.27 13.58
CA MET A 26 8.29 -22.14 12.41
C MET A 26 8.70 -23.57 12.77
N GLU A 27 9.62 -23.76 13.71
CA GLU A 27 9.99 -25.07 14.23
C GLU A 27 8.78 -25.85 14.79
N VAL A 28 7.82 -25.15 15.40
CA VAL A 28 6.62 -25.77 15.97
C VAL A 28 5.59 -26.12 14.91
N VAL A 29 5.36 -25.22 13.93
CA VAL A 29 4.19 -25.31 13.05
C VAL A 29 4.47 -25.93 11.69
N LYS A 30 5.72 -26.05 11.26
CA LYS A 30 6.11 -26.48 9.90
C LYS A 30 5.56 -27.85 9.48
N ASP A 31 5.41 -28.76 10.44
CA ASP A 31 5.01 -30.15 10.17
C ASP A 31 3.49 -30.38 10.24
N TYR A 32 2.72 -29.35 10.61
CA TYR A 32 1.26 -29.45 10.66
C TYR A 32 0.65 -29.25 9.27
N SER A 33 -0.02 -30.24 8.74
CA SER A 33 -0.67 -30.21 7.43
C SER A 33 -1.80 -29.19 7.33
N CYS A 34 -2.42 -28.83 8.46
CA CYS A 34 -3.47 -27.80 8.51
C CYS A 34 -2.94 -26.37 8.38
N VAL A 35 -1.63 -26.16 8.46
CA VAL A 35 -1.03 -24.84 8.24
C VAL A 35 -0.77 -24.68 6.74
N ILE A 36 -1.60 -23.86 6.09
CA ILE A 36 -1.62 -23.67 4.63
C ILE A 36 -0.78 -22.47 4.16
N GLY A 37 -0.37 -21.59 5.08
CA GLY A 37 0.45 -20.42 4.73
C GLY A 37 0.78 -19.56 5.94
N PHE A 38 1.54 -18.50 5.70
CA PHE A 38 2.04 -17.59 6.71
C PHE A 38 1.84 -16.15 6.32
N GLN A 39 1.33 -15.34 7.24
CA GLN A 39 1.36 -13.89 7.16
C GLN A 39 2.66 -13.39 7.80
N LEU A 40 3.40 -12.56 7.07
CA LEU A 40 4.56 -11.86 7.61
C LEU A 40 4.09 -10.61 8.34
N ASP A 41 4.46 -10.45 9.62
CA ASP A 41 4.18 -9.25 10.40
C ASP A 41 2.71 -8.78 10.31
N ASN A 42 2.42 -7.52 10.66
CA ASN A 42 1.08 -6.95 10.63
C ASN A 42 1.11 -5.48 10.22
N GLU A 43 0.46 -5.11 9.12
CA GLU A 43 0.34 -3.72 8.61
C GLU A 43 1.66 -2.96 8.70
N THR A 44 2.75 -3.57 8.24
CA THR A 44 4.10 -3.02 8.42
C THR A 44 4.28 -1.72 7.65
N LYS A 45 4.62 -0.67 8.38
CA LYS A 45 4.85 0.69 7.88
C LYS A 45 6.13 1.25 8.50
N HIS A 46 6.66 2.32 7.94
CA HIS A 46 7.84 2.97 8.53
C HIS A 46 7.49 3.89 9.73
N PHE A 47 6.22 4.29 9.90
CA PHE A 47 5.74 5.10 11.03
C PHE A 47 6.63 6.32 11.35
N GLY A 48 7.21 6.95 10.34
CA GLY A 48 8.11 8.08 10.51
C GLY A 48 9.43 7.74 11.22
N THR A 49 9.88 6.48 11.20
CA THR A 49 11.12 6.05 11.86
C THR A 49 12.30 6.92 11.43
N SER A 50 13.05 7.46 12.39
CA SER A 50 14.11 8.43 12.17
C SER A 50 15.18 8.39 13.27
N SER A 51 15.47 7.18 13.78
CA SER A 51 16.54 6.97 14.75
C SER A 51 17.91 7.31 14.17
N GLU A 52 18.94 7.34 15.01
CA GLU A 52 20.32 7.52 14.56
C GLU A 52 20.74 6.42 13.59
N ASN A 53 20.34 5.17 13.83
CA ASN A 53 20.59 4.07 12.90
C ASN A 53 19.98 4.33 11.52
N VAL A 54 18.73 4.81 11.49
CA VAL A 54 18.02 5.17 10.26
C VAL A 54 18.70 6.32 9.55
N GLN A 55 19.14 7.35 10.29
CA GLN A 55 19.90 8.48 9.74
C GLN A 55 21.20 8.01 9.06
N GLN A 56 21.99 7.19 9.74
CA GLN A 56 23.25 6.66 9.20
C GLN A 56 23.02 5.76 7.98
N ALA A 57 21.98 4.93 8.02
CA ALA A 57 21.61 4.10 6.90
C ALA A 57 21.14 4.93 5.69
N PHE A 58 20.38 6.01 5.91
CA PHE A 58 19.99 6.95 4.86
C PHE A 58 21.20 7.62 4.21
N VAL A 59 22.15 8.14 5.00
CA VAL A 59 23.36 8.77 4.47
C VAL A 59 24.16 7.76 3.63
N SER A 60 24.26 6.53 4.08
CA SER A 60 24.95 5.47 3.33
C SER A 60 24.22 5.13 2.02
N TRP A 61 22.88 5.08 2.06
CA TRP A 61 22.04 4.80 0.92
C TRP A 61 22.12 5.88 -0.15
N ILE A 62 22.00 7.16 0.23
CA ILE A 62 22.09 8.28 -0.72
C ILE A 62 23.51 8.46 -1.26
N LYS A 63 24.56 8.30 -0.42
CA LYS A 63 25.95 8.32 -0.83
C LYS A 63 26.24 7.28 -1.91
N LYS A 64 25.66 6.07 -1.78
CA LYS A 64 25.80 5.00 -2.77
C LYS A 64 25.15 5.37 -4.11
N GLN A 65 23.97 5.98 -4.10
CA GLN A 65 23.29 6.42 -5.33
C GLN A 65 24.10 7.48 -6.09
N TYR A 66 24.74 8.38 -5.37
CA TYR A 66 25.60 9.42 -5.93
C TYR A 66 27.04 8.97 -6.14
N GLN A 67 27.37 7.70 -5.90
CA GLN A 67 28.73 7.14 -6.02
C GLN A 67 29.78 7.97 -5.24
N GLY A 68 29.35 8.60 -4.15
CA GLY A 68 30.15 9.47 -3.30
C GLY A 68 30.31 10.90 -3.80
N ASP A 69 29.75 11.27 -4.96
CA ASP A 69 29.82 12.63 -5.51
C ASP A 69 28.88 13.58 -4.76
N ILE A 70 29.42 14.26 -3.77
CA ILE A 70 28.69 15.19 -2.93
C ILE A 70 28.35 16.50 -3.65
N GLU A 71 29.15 16.90 -4.64
CA GLU A 71 28.89 18.10 -5.43
C GLU A 71 27.66 17.92 -6.29
N ARG A 72 27.56 16.81 -6.99
CA ARG A 72 26.37 16.45 -7.75
C ARG A 72 25.14 16.34 -6.85
N PHE A 73 25.27 15.73 -5.67
CA PHE A 73 24.19 15.63 -4.69
C PHE A 73 23.69 17.02 -4.25
N ASN A 74 24.62 17.95 -3.86
CA ASN A 74 24.23 19.30 -3.48
C ASN A 74 23.50 20.04 -4.61
N HIS A 75 23.97 19.88 -5.84
CA HIS A 75 23.37 20.50 -7.02
C HIS A 75 21.95 19.96 -7.29
N ASP A 76 21.78 18.63 -7.32
CA ASP A 76 20.51 18.00 -7.66
C ASP A 76 19.43 18.27 -6.60
N PHE A 77 19.83 18.37 -5.32
CA PHE A 77 18.94 18.68 -4.20
C PHE A 77 18.82 20.19 -3.91
N GLY A 78 19.48 21.06 -4.66
CA GLY A 78 19.42 22.50 -4.48
C GLY A 78 19.90 22.99 -3.11
N LEU A 79 20.90 22.29 -2.52
CA LEU A 79 21.34 22.55 -1.15
C LEU A 79 22.20 23.81 -1.01
N ASP A 80 22.64 24.41 -2.11
CA ASP A 80 23.33 25.71 -2.08
C ASP A 80 22.37 26.85 -1.64
N TYR A 81 21.07 26.65 -1.78
CA TYR A 81 20.08 27.64 -1.39
C TYR A 81 20.00 27.77 0.13
N TRP A 82 20.07 28.99 0.63
CA TRP A 82 20.16 29.34 2.07
C TRP A 82 21.28 28.64 2.82
N SER A 83 22.40 28.39 2.14
CA SER A 83 23.60 27.80 2.74
C SER A 83 23.39 26.44 3.40
N ASN A 84 22.49 25.62 2.85
CA ASN A 84 22.24 24.25 3.32
C ASN A 84 23.21 23.21 2.72
N ARG A 85 24.21 23.66 1.97
CA ARG A 85 25.24 22.84 1.35
C ARG A 85 25.93 21.92 2.35
N ILE A 86 26.09 20.66 1.98
CA ILE A 86 26.79 19.64 2.76
C ILE A 86 28.21 19.49 2.19
N ASN A 87 29.23 19.72 3.02
CA ASN A 87 30.62 19.72 2.56
C ASN A 87 31.26 18.33 2.57
N SER A 88 30.79 17.43 3.42
CA SER A 88 31.24 16.04 3.43
C SER A 88 30.13 15.11 3.94
N TRP A 89 30.19 13.85 3.52
CA TRP A 89 29.23 12.83 3.94
C TRP A 89 29.27 12.55 5.45
N GLU A 90 30.40 12.75 6.09
CA GLU A 90 30.61 12.59 7.53
C GLU A 90 29.98 13.71 8.34
N GLN A 91 29.68 14.85 7.70
CA GLN A 91 29.03 16.01 8.30
C GLN A 91 27.57 16.15 7.87
N PHE A 92 26.97 15.08 7.34
CA PHE A 92 25.59 15.10 6.91
C PHE A 92 24.66 15.45 8.08
N PRO A 93 23.86 16.53 8.00
CA PRO A 93 23.01 16.95 9.09
C PRO A 93 21.83 15.98 9.29
N SER A 94 21.18 16.07 10.45
CA SER A 94 19.94 15.32 10.66
C SER A 94 18.90 15.70 9.61
N VAL A 95 18.32 14.70 8.95
CA VAL A 95 17.21 14.91 7.99
C VAL A 95 15.92 15.26 8.71
N ARG A 96 15.82 14.89 9.99
CA ARG A 96 14.67 15.22 10.81
C ARG A 96 14.47 16.74 10.90
N GLY A 97 13.30 17.20 10.47
CA GLY A 97 12.99 18.63 10.46
C GLY A 97 13.64 19.41 9.33
N THR A 98 14.16 18.75 8.29
CA THR A 98 14.62 19.44 7.07
C THR A 98 13.51 20.30 6.49
N ILE A 99 13.89 21.48 5.97
CA ILE A 99 12.99 22.35 5.20
C ILE A 99 13.14 22.15 3.70
N ASN A 100 14.11 21.35 3.28
CA ASN A 100 14.35 21.01 1.86
C ASN A 100 13.41 19.87 1.46
N GLY A 101 12.43 20.17 0.62
CA GLY A 101 11.43 19.19 0.18
C GLY A 101 12.00 18.04 -0.64
N SER A 102 13.04 18.28 -1.44
CA SER A 102 13.73 17.21 -2.20
C SER A 102 14.39 16.21 -1.25
N LEU A 103 15.11 16.72 -0.23
CA LEU A 103 15.75 15.88 0.78
C LEU A 103 14.69 15.12 1.63
N GLY A 104 13.59 15.79 2.00
CA GLY A 104 12.48 15.15 2.70
C GLY A 104 11.84 14.04 1.89
N CYS A 105 11.56 14.26 0.61
CA CYS A 105 11.02 13.24 -0.29
C CYS A 105 11.96 12.03 -0.42
N ALA A 106 13.26 12.27 -0.59
CA ALA A 106 14.25 11.19 -0.65
C ALA A 106 14.31 10.39 0.66
N PHE A 107 14.16 11.05 1.80
CA PHE A 107 14.14 10.38 3.09
C PHE A 107 12.90 9.49 3.26
N GLU A 108 11.71 9.97 2.89
CA GLU A 108 10.49 9.17 2.93
C GLU A 108 10.55 7.97 1.96
N GLN A 109 11.12 8.16 0.76
CA GLN A 109 11.39 7.04 -0.16
C GLN A 109 12.32 6.00 0.48
N PHE A 110 13.39 6.44 1.13
CA PHE A 110 14.29 5.56 1.87
C PHE A 110 13.57 4.83 2.99
N GLN A 111 12.73 5.52 3.78
CA GLN A 111 11.96 4.89 4.85
C GLN A 111 11.03 3.79 4.32
N ARG A 112 10.36 3.98 3.17
CA ARG A 112 9.59 2.92 2.50
C ARG A 112 10.47 1.74 2.09
N SER A 113 11.70 1.99 1.65
CA SER A 113 12.63 0.90 1.30
C SER A 113 13.03 0.04 2.50
N LEU A 114 13.06 0.62 3.71
CA LEU A 114 13.30 -0.14 4.95
C LEU A 114 12.18 -1.13 5.26
N VAL A 115 10.92 -0.75 4.97
CA VAL A 115 9.77 -1.66 5.11
C VAL A 115 9.90 -2.84 4.16
N THR A 116 10.20 -2.56 2.90
CA THR A 116 10.45 -3.59 1.88
C THR A 116 11.55 -4.55 2.32
N GLU A 117 12.68 -4.03 2.76
CA GLU A 117 13.82 -4.82 3.21
C GLU A 117 13.48 -5.67 4.45
N PHE A 118 12.70 -5.12 5.39
CA PHE A 118 12.27 -5.81 6.59
C PHE A 118 11.33 -6.99 6.27
N LEU A 119 10.39 -6.83 5.35
CA LEU A 119 9.52 -7.92 4.91
C LEU A 119 10.29 -8.98 4.12
N MET A 120 11.20 -8.58 3.25
CA MET A 120 12.08 -9.50 2.51
C MET A 120 12.97 -10.31 3.45
N TRP A 121 13.51 -9.68 4.50
CA TRP A 121 14.30 -10.36 5.52
C TRP A 121 13.45 -11.38 6.29
N GLN A 122 12.25 -11.04 6.75
CA GLN A 122 11.33 -12.01 7.39
C GLN A 122 11.00 -13.17 6.43
N ARG A 123 10.71 -12.84 5.17
CA ARG A 123 10.48 -13.85 4.13
C ARG A 123 11.64 -14.82 4.00
N SER A 124 12.89 -14.35 4.03
CA SER A 124 14.07 -15.22 3.92
C SER A 124 14.16 -16.24 5.04
N ILE A 125 13.80 -15.86 6.27
CA ILE A 125 13.78 -16.77 7.42
C ILE A 125 12.66 -17.80 7.28
N VAL A 126 11.44 -17.35 6.96
CA VAL A 126 10.28 -18.24 6.80
C VAL A 126 10.51 -19.25 5.68
N GLN A 127 11.17 -18.83 4.59
CA GLN A 127 11.47 -19.68 3.42
C GLN A 127 12.27 -20.94 3.77
N GLU A 128 13.08 -20.92 4.82
CA GLU A 128 13.88 -22.08 5.28
C GLU A 128 13.00 -23.25 5.78
N TYR A 129 11.73 -22.97 6.11
CA TYR A 129 10.79 -23.92 6.72
C TYR A 129 9.57 -24.22 5.85
N LEU A 130 9.37 -23.50 4.74
CA LEU A 130 8.18 -23.62 3.91
C LEU A 130 8.12 -24.96 3.18
N ARG A 131 6.92 -25.53 3.15
CA ARG A 131 6.57 -26.59 2.18
C ARG A 131 6.13 -25.95 0.85
N GLU A 132 6.16 -26.72 -0.23
CA GLU A 132 5.77 -26.27 -1.57
C GLU A 132 4.29 -25.85 -1.66
N ASP A 133 3.43 -26.44 -0.83
CA ASP A 133 1.99 -26.20 -0.80
C ASP A 133 1.59 -24.96 0.03
N GLN A 134 2.55 -24.29 0.69
CA GLN A 134 2.28 -23.16 1.57
C GLN A 134 2.53 -21.82 0.89
N PHE A 135 1.60 -20.89 1.12
CA PHE A 135 1.77 -19.51 0.65
C PHE A 135 2.39 -18.61 1.73
N VAL A 136 2.90 -17.46 1.29
CA VAL A 136 3.30 -16.37 2.16
C VAL A 136 2.59 -15.10 1.73
N THR A 137 2.02 -14.41 2.68
CA THR A 137 1.24 -13.19 2.47
C THR A 137 1.59 -12.13 3.54
N HIS A 138 1.03 -10.95 3.38
CA HIS A 138 1.06 -9.85 4.34
C HIS A 138 -0.23 -9.04 4.21
N ASN A 139 -0.71 -8.47 5.30
CA ASN A 139 -1.90 -7.66 5.32
C ASN A 139 -1.55 -6.19 5.05
N PHE A 140 -1.47 -5.81 3.78
CA PHE A 140 -1.30 -4.41 3.39
C PHE A 140 -2.53 -3.59 3.74
N ASP A 141 -2.32 -2.48 4.42
CA ASP A 141 -3.33 -1.46 4.64
C ASP A 141 -3.21 -0.31 3.62
N PHE A 142 -4.14 0.63 3.67
CA PHE A 142 -4.24 1.76 2.75
C PHE A 142 -4.18 3.09 3.51
N ALA A 143 -4.00 4.20 2.80
CA ALA A 143 -4.12 5.51 3.43
C ALA A 143 -5.51 5.63 4.06
N TRP A 144 -5.53 6.10 5.31
CA TRP A 144 -6.74 6.11 6.13
C TRP A 144 -7.46 7.45 6.09
N LYS A 145 -8.78 7.41 5.88
CA LYS A 145 -9.66 8.57 5.94
C LYS A 145 -10.99 8.20 6.64
N GLY A 146 -10.89 7.68 7.87
CA GLY A 146 -12.02 7.04 8.56
C GLY A 146 -12.36 5.63 8.03
N HIS A 147 -11.74 5.23 6.95
CA HIS A 147 -11.82 3.93 6.26
C HIS A 147 -10.62 3.79 5.31
N SER A 148 -10.44 2.62 4.71
CA SER A 148 -9.43 2.39 3.66
C SER A 148 -9.74 3.26 2.44
N TYR A 149 -8.81 4.16 2.07
CA TYR A 149 -9.16 5.24 1.15
C TYR A 149 -8.24 5.38 -0.07
N GLY A 150 -6.93 5.27 0.10
CA GLY A 150 -6.00 5.63 -0.97
C GLY A 150 -4.65 4.92 -0.87
N VAL A 151 -3.72 5.34 -1.72
CA VAL A 151 -2.33 4.86 -1.73
C VAL A 151 -1.70 5.10 -0.37
N GLN A 152 -1.11 4.05 0.22
CA GLN A 152 -0.45 4.12 1.52
C GLN A 152 0.86 4.93 1.40
N PRO A 153 1.04 6.02 2.17
CA PRO A 153 2.25 6.83 2.07
C PRO A 153 3.51 6.16 2.63
N ASP A 154 3.35 5.28 3.63
CA ASP A 154 4.44 4.72 4.43
C ASP A 154 4.98 3.39 3.88
N VAL A 155 4.42 2.88 2.80
CA VAL A 155 4.81 1.60 2.17
C VAL A 155 4.83 1.73 0.66
N ASP A 156 5.86 1.20 0.04
CA ASP A 156 5.89 0.91 -1.39
C ASP A 156 5.31 -0.50 -1.61
N HIS A 157 4.00 -0.59 -1.82
CA HIS A 157 3.30 -1.85 -1.97
C HIS A 157 3.86 -2.75 -3.07
N PRO A 158 4.17 -2.26 -4.31
CA PRO A 158 4.77 -3.09 -5.35
C PRO A 158 6.08 -3.73 -4.92
N SER A 159 6.98 -2.94 -4.35
CA SER A 159 8.28 -3.44 -3.89
C SER A 159 8.14 -4.41 -2.71
N ALA A 160 7.32 -4.07 -1.73
CA ALA A 160 7.06 -4.92 -0.56
C ALA A 160 6.37 -6.24 -0.93
N SER A 161 5.47 -6.23 -1.93
CA SER A 161 4.77 -7.43 -2.41
C SER A 161 5.70 -8.48 -2.99
N LYS A 162 6.93 -8.14 -3.36
CA LYS A 162 7.94 -9.11 -3.84
C LYS A 162 8.32 -10.15 -2.77
N ALA A 163 8.10 -9.84 -1.49
CA ALA A 163 8.25 -10.80 -0.39
C ALA A 163 7.16 -11.89 -0.36
N LEU A 164 6.07 -11.71 -1.07
CA LEU A 164 4.85 -12.50 -0.96
C LEU A 164 4.67 -13.44 -2.15
N THR A 165 4.02 -14.57 -1.92
CA THR A 165 3.52 -15.45 -2.99
C THR A 165 2.12 -15.06 -3.43
N ILE A 166 1.27 -14.63 -2.48
CA ILE A 166 -0.09 -14.13 -2.71
C ILE A 166 -0.20 -12.77 -2.02
N ALA A 167 -0.73 -11.76 -2.69
CA ALA A 167 -1.00 -10.48 -2.08
C ALA A 167 -2.15 -10.60 -1.07
N GLY A 168 -2.04 -9.91 0.05
CA GLY A 168 -3.08 -9.82 1.06
C GLY A 168 -3.30 -8.36 1.48
N CYS A 169 -4.47 -8.06 1.99
CA CYS A 169 -4.81 -6.70 2.42
C CYS A 169 -5.87 -6.68 3.50
N ASP A 170 -5.93 -5.52 4.16
CA ASP A 170 -6.97 -5.15 5.11
C ASP A 170 -7.83 -4.07 4.50
N ILE A 171 -9.11 -4.37 4.29
CA ILE A 171 -10.05 -3.43 3.69
C ILE A 171 -11.14 -3.14 4.71
N TYR A 172 -11.12 -1.91 5.23
CA TYR A 172 -12.16 -1.38 6.10
C TYR A 172 -12.95 -0.30 5.37
N HIS A 173 -14.28 -0.35 5.47
CA HIS A 173 -15.18 0.48 4.69
C HIS A 173 -16.41 0.88 5.52
N PRO A 174 -17.13 1.93 5.15
CA PRO A 174 -18.41 2.28 5.78
C PRO A 174 -19.45 1.16 5.67
N SER A 175 -20.40 1.17 6.58
CA SER A 175 -21.58 0.30 6.59
C SER A 175 -22.86 1.12 6.60
N GLN A 176 -24.03 0.48 6.70
CA GLN A 176 -25.36 1.09 6.70
C GLN A 176 -25.58 1.97 5.46
N ASP A 177 -26.05 3.20 5.63
CA ASP A 177 -26.37 4.10 4.53
C ASP A 177 -25.12 4.65 3.80
N ASP A 178 -23.95 4.56 4.43
CA ASP A 178 -22.67 5.03 3.88
C ASP A 178 -21.92 3.95 3.07
N LEU A 179 -22.44 2.73 2.99
CA LEU A 179 -21.84 1.65 2.19
C LEU A 179 -22.06 1.92 0.70
N THR A 180 -20.96 2.19 0.00
CA THR A 180 -20.98 2.44 -1.45
C THR A 180 -20.37 1.31 -2.28
N GLY A 181 -19.54 0.45 -1.67
CA GLY A 181 -18.74 -0.58 -2.36
C GLY A 181 -17.46 -0.03 -3.04
N LYS A 182 -17.29 1.29 -3.11
CA LYS A 182 -16.14 1.93 -3.77
C LYS A 182 -14.81 1.58 -3.09
N GLU A 183 -14.80 1.50 -1.77
CA GLU A 183 -13.63 1.16 -0.96
C GLU A 183 -13.21 -0.29 -1.21
N ILE A 184 -14.18 -1.20 -1.21
CA ILE A 184 -13.95 -2.63 -1.48
C ILE A 184 -13.34 -2.80 -2.88
N SER A 185 -13.91 -2.16 -3.87
CA SER A 185 -13.46 -2.24 -5.26
C SER A 185 -12.08 -1.61 -5.45
N PHE A 186 -11.86 -0.38 -4.96
CA PHE A 186 -10.60 0.34 -5.11
C PHE A 186 -9.43 -0.40 -4.46
N CYS A 187 -9.57 -0.75 -3.19
CA CYS A 187 -8.53 -1.46 -2.45
C CYS A 187 -8.29 -2.87 -3.01
N GLY A 188 -9.35 -3.53 -3.46
CA GLY A 188 -9.28 -4.81 -4.16
C GLY A 188 -8.47 -4.71 -5.46
N ASP A 189 -8.77 -3.73 -6.31
CA ASP A 189 -8.05 -3.51 -7.57
C ASP A 189 -6.57 -3.14 -7.32
N MET A 190 -6.27 -2.34 -6.28
CA MET A 190 -4.89 -2.09 -5.87
C MET A 190 -4.16 -3.38 -5.49
N THR A 191 -4.78 -4.20 -4.65
CA THR A 191 -4.14 -5.44 -4.15
C THR A 191 -3.95 -6.46 -5.27
N ARG A 192 -4.96 -6.65 -6.11
CA ARG A 192 -4.92 -7.54 -7.27
C ARG A 192 -3.79 -7.15 -8.22
N SER A 193 -3.59 -5.86 -8.45
CA SER A 193 -2.57 -5.35 -9.36
C SER A 193 -1.14 -5.63 -8.90
N LEU A 194 -0.89 -5.83 -7.60
CA LEU A 194 0.44 -6.12 -7.06
C LEU A 194 1.06 -7.42 -7.61
N LYS A 195 0.22 -8.44 -7.83
CA LYS A 195 0.64 -9.73 -8.39
C LYS A 195 0.02 -10.02 -9.75
N LYS A 196 -0.86 -9.13 -10.25
CA LYS A 196 -1.69 -9.36 -11.44
C LYS A 196 -2.48 -10.67 -11.32
N ASP A 197 -2.91 -10.98 -10.11
CA ASP A 197 -3.60 -12.20 -9.73
C ASP A 197 -4.56 -11.95 -8.57
N ASN A 198 -5.43 -12.91 -8.29
CA ASN A 198 -6.32 -12.90 -7.16
C ASN A 198 -5.54 -12.72 -5.84
N TYR A 199 -6.22 -12.25 -4.81
CA TYR A 199 -5.62 -11.85 -3.55
C TYR A 199 -6.45 -12.32 -2.35
N LEU A 200 -5.93 -12.10 -1.15
CA LEU A 200 -6.60 -12.45 0.10
C LEU A 200 -7.05 -11.17 0.81
N VAL A 201 -8.31 -11.07 1.20
CA VAL A 201 -8.74 -10.12 2.23
C VAL A 201 -8.50 -10.79 3.57
N ILE A 202 -7.49 -10.31 4.28
CA ILE A 202 -7.02 -10.92 5.54
C ILE A 202 -7.68 -10.26 6.74
N GLU A 203 -8.07 -9.00 6.61
CA GLU A 203 -8.90 -8.30 7.57
C GLU A 203 -9.99 -7.48 6.87
N THR A 204 -11.20 -7.59 7.40
CA THR A 204 -12.30 -6.65 7.16
C THR A 204 -13.24 -6.68 8.36
N GLU A 205 -14.06 -5.66 8.56
CA GLU A 205 -14.96 -5.59 9.69
C GLU A 205 -16.06 -6.65 9.65
N ALA A 206 -16.33 -7.27 10.82
CA ALA A 206 -17.50 -8.12 11.02
C ALA A 206 -18.75 -7.30 11.37
N GLN A 207 -18.61 -6.30 12.24
CA GLN A 207 -19.69 -5.41 12.68
C GLN A 207 -19.35 -3.93 12.50
N GLY A 208 -18.26 -3.62 11.81
CA GLY A 208 -17.80 -2.27 11.56
C GLY A 208 -17.16 -1.58 12.77
N PHE A 209 -16.87 -0.30 12.58
CA PHE A 209 -16.38 0.59 13.62
C PHE A 209 -17.42 0.81 14.73
N PRO A 210 -17.06 1.47 15.84
CA PRO A 210 -17.90 1.51 17.04
C PRO A 210 -19.37 1.83 16.81
N GLU A 211 -19.68 2.70 15.87
CA GLU A 211 -21.02 3.19 15.60
C GLU A 211 -21.79 2.33 14.59
N TRP A 212 -21.09 1.47 13.82
CA TRP A 212 -21.67 0.87 12.62
C TRP A 212 -21.78 -0.64 12.72
N THR A 213 -22.99 -1.09 13.04
CA THR A 213 -23.37 -2.49 12.82
C THR A 213 -24.03 -2.58 11.46
N PRO A 214 -23.58 -3.46 10.54
CA PRO A 214 -24.19 -3.62 9.22
C PRO A 214 -25.69 -3.92 9.31
N TYR A 215 -26.47 -3.40 8.36
CA TYR A 215 -27.86 -3.81 8.21
C TYR A 215 -27.95 -5.28 7.80
N PRO A 216 -29.07 -5.97 8.11
CA PRO A 216 -29.25 -7.36 7.69
C PRO A 216 -29.02 -7.54 6.18
N GLY A 217 -28.17 -8.47 5.80
CA GLY A 217 -27.80 -8.74 4.41
C GLY A 217 -26.58 -7.96 3.90
N GLN A 218 -26.13 -6.92 4.59
CA GLN A 218 -24.97 -6.14 4.15
C GLN A 218 -23.64 -6.91 4.24
N LEU A 219 -23.42 -7.73 5.26
CA LEU A 219 -22.23 -8.57 5.32
C LEU A 219 -22.12 -9.52 4.13
N LYS A 220 -23.25 -10.10 3.73
CA LYS A 220 -23.27 -10.94 2.53
C LYS A 220 -22.96 -10.13 1.27
N LEU A 221 -23.53 -8.94 1.12
CA LEU A 221 -23.25 -8.04 0.01
C LEU A 221 -21.73 -7.69 -0.03
N GLN A 222 -21.17 -7.29 1.11
CA GLN A 222 -19.73 -6.94 1.25
C GLN A 222 -18.84 -8.13 0.89
N ALA A 223 -19.11 -9.33 1.44
CA ALA A 223 -18.33 -10.53 1.17
C ALA A 223 -18.32 -10.89 -0.32
N PHE A 224 -19.47 -10.82 -0.98
CA PHE A 224 -19.56 -11.08 -2.43
C PHE A 224 -18.94 -9.94 -3.27
N SER A 225 -18.93 -8.70 -2.77
CA SER A 225 -18.23 -7.59 -3.41
C SER A 225 -16.71 -7.79 -3.37
N HIS A 226 -16.15 -8.31 -2.27
CA HIS A 226 -14.74 -8.69 -2.22
C HIS A 226 -14.40 -9.78 -3.25
N LEU A 227 -15.21 -10.84 -3.34
CA LEU A 227 -15.01 -11.88 -4.37
C LEU A 227 -15.12 -11.31 -5.79
N ALA A 228 -16.11 -10.44 -6.04
CA ALA A 228 -16.28 -9.79 -7.35
C ALA A 228 -15.07 -8.92 -7.73
N SER A 229 -14.37 -8.36 -6.74
CA SER A 229 -13.13 -7.60 -6.94
C SER A 229 -11.89 -8.50 -7.16
N GLY A 230 -12.02 -9.82 -6.99
CA GLY A 230 -10.96 -10.81 -7.21
C GLY A 230 -10.34 -11.39 -5.95
N ALA A 231 -10.96 -11.23 -4.78
CA ALA A 231 -10.51 -11.90 -3.56
C ALA A 231 -10.85 -13.40 -3.60
N ASP A 232 -9.90 -14.24 -3.20
CA ASP A 232 -10.12 -15.69 -3.00
C ASP A 232 -10.44 -16.04 -1.54
N SER A 233 -10.38 -15.06 -0.61
CA SER A 233 -10.78 -15.22 0.78
C SER A 233 -11.29 -13.93 1.39
N VAL A 234 -12.12 -14.06 2.42
CA VAL A 234 -12.55 -12.96 3.28
C VAL A 234 -12.39 -13.40 4.73
N MET A 235 -11.55 -12.71 5.49
CA MET A 235 -11.31 -12.95 6.91
C MET A 235 -11.77 -11.75 7.72
N TYR A 236 -12.55 -12.01 8.77
CA TYR A 236 -13.13 -10.96 9.59
C TYR A 236 -12.24 -10.62 10.79
N TRP A 237 -12.01 -9.35 11.03
CA TRP A 237 -11.55 -8.82 12.28
C TRP A 237 -12.78 -8.48 13.14
N HIS A 238 -13.20 -9.34 14.14
CA HIS A 238 -12.53 -10.59 14.47
C HIS A 238 -13.56 -11.58 15.02
N TRP A 239 -13.10 -12.66 15.66
CA TRP A 239 -14.00 -13.73 16.12
C TRP A 239 -15.01 -13.26 17.18
N HIS A 240 -14.55 -12.59 18.22
CA HIS A 240 -15.42 -12.05 19.27
C HIS A 240 -15.11 -10.60 19.58
N SER A 241 -16.10 -9.85 20.04
CA SER A 241 -15.93 -8.46 20.42
C SER A 241 -14.92 -8.30 21.57
N ILE A 242 -14.04 -7.27 21.47
CA ILE A 242 -12.97 -7.02 22.43
C ILE A 242 -13.56 -6.46 23.73
N HIS A 243 -13.13 -7.01 24.89
CA HIS A 243 -13.68 -6.64 26.19
C HIS A 243 -13.00 -5.43 26.83
N ASN A 244 -11.74 -5.17 26.48
CA ASN A 244 -10.94 -4.10 27.08
C ASN A 244 -9.78 -3.68 26.16
N ALA A 245 -8.97 -2.76 26.59
CA ALA A 245 -7.86 -2.14 25.87
C ALA A 245 -8.29 -1.08 24.83
N CYS A 246 -7.44 -0.73 23.88
CA CYS A 246 -7.69 0.38 22.96
C CYS A 246 -8.75 0.07 21.88
N GLU A 247 -9.00 -1.20 21.60
CA GLU A 247 -9.98 -1.64 20.61
C GLU A 247 -11.25 -2.22 21.26
N THR A 248 -11.58 -1.80 22.46
CA THR A 248 -12.73 -2.31 23.25
C THR A 248 -14.06 -2.28 22.50
N TYR A 249 -14.23 -1.32 21.59
CA TYR A 249 -15.47 -1.15 20.83
C TYR A 249 -15.44 -1.84 19.46
N TRP A 250 -14.35 -2.45 19.06
CA TRP A 250 -14.33 -3.29 17.88
C TRP A 250 -15.18 -4.53 18.10
N LYS A 251 -16.21 -4.69 17.28
CA LYS A 251 -17.20 -5.75 17.40
C LYS A 251 -16.82 -6.88 16.46
N GLY A 252 -16.65 -8.06 17.04
CA GLY A 252 -16.39 -9.29 16.31
C GLY A 252 -17.65 -9.97 15.79
N ILE A 253 -17.47 -11.19 15.26
CA ILE A 253 -18.59 -12.05 14.82
C ILE A 253 -19.49 -12.40 16.01
N LEU A 254 -18.91 -12.73 17.17
CA LEU A 254 -19.63 -12.88 18.42
C LEU A 254 -19.70 -11.55 19.17
N SER A 255 -20.80 -11.34 19.89
CA SER A 255 -20.97 -10.19 20.77
C SER A 255 -20.09 -10.27 22.00
N HIS A 256 -20.09 -9.22 22.87
CA HIS A 256 -19.29 -9.20 24.09
C HIS A 256 -19.67 -10.31 25.10
N ASP A 257 -20.88 -10.81 25.04
CA ASP A 257 -21.35 -11.96 25.83
C ASP A 257 -20.90 -13.33 25.25
N LEU A 258 -20.14 -13.31 24.16
CA LEU A 258 -19.63 -14.50 23.44
C LEU A 258 -20.75 -15.40 22.90
N GLN A 259 -21.96 -14.86 22.72
CA GLN A 259 -23.10 -15.58 22.19
C GLN A 259 -23.33 -15.32 20.70
N GLU A 260 -24.02 -16.26 20.07
CA GLU A 260 -24.47 -16.11 18.70
C GLU A 260 -25.46 -14.94 18.57
N ASN A 261 -25.28 -14.15 17.55
CA ASN A 261 -26.11 -12.99 17.24
C ASN A 261 -26.53 -13.00 15.75
N ALA A 262 -27.15 -11.94 15.28
CA ALA A 262 -27.55 -11.83 13.88
C ALA A 262 -26.35 -11.89 12.92
N ILE A 263 -25.21 -11.26 13.29
CA ILE A 263 -23.96 -11.25 12.51
C ILE A 263 -23.37 -12.65 12.39
N TYR A 264 -23.29 -13.41 13.50
CA TYR A 264 -22.84 -14.79 13.47
C TYR A 264 -23.66 -15.65 12.50
N ARG A 265 -24.99 -15.52 12.55
CA ARG A 265 -25.88 -16.26 11.64
C ARG A 265 -25.69 -15.87 10.19
N GLU A 266 -25.49 -14.59 9.90
CA GLU A 266 -25.22 -14.11 8.53
C GLU A 266 -23.87 -14.61 8.02
N VAL A 267 -22.80 -14.51 8.83
CA VAL A 267 -21.47 -15.04 8.49
C VAL A 267 -21.52 -16.56 8.25
N SER A 268 -22.26 -17.30 9.07
CA SER A 268 -22.48 -18.73 8.84
C SER A 268 -23.17 -19.02 7.50
N GLN A 269 -24.11 -18.20 7.07
CA GLN A 269 -24.76 -18.32 5.76
C GLN A 269 -23.82 -17.96 4.62
N ILE A 270 -22.95 -16.94 4.80
CA ILE A 270 -21.90 -16.57 3.85
C ILE A 270 -20.96 -17.75 3.62
N GLY A 271 -20.44 -18.36 4.71
CA GLY A 271 -19.56 -19.51 4.64
C GLY A 271 -20.19 -20.68 3.86
N LYS A 272 -21.45 -21.03 4.14
CA LYS A 272 -22.19 -22.06 3.38
C LYS A 272 -22.36 -21.69 1.91
N SER A 273 -22.56 -20.41 1.61
CA SER A 273 -22.70 -19.95 0.23
C SER A 273 -21.37 -20.04 -0.51
N PHE A 274 -20.25 -19.69 0.14
CA PHE A 274 -18.90 -19.81 -0.42
C PHE A 274 -18.54 -21.26 -0.68
N GLU A 275 -18.81 -22.16 0.28
CA GLU A 275 -18.63 -23.61 0.11
C GLU A 275 -19.40 -24.13 -1.11
N ALA A 276 -20.68 -23.79 -1.22
CA ALA A 276 -21.53 -24.25 -2.33
C ALA A 276 -21.16 -23.68 -3.71
N LEU A 277 -20.45 -22.56 -3.76
CA LEU A 277 -20.07 -21.85 -4.98
C LEU A 277 -18.56 -21.91 -5.26
N SER A 278 -17.77 -22.54 -4.40
CA SER A 278 -16.30 -22.55 -4.48
C SER A 278 -15.78 -22.92 -5.86
N ASP A 279 -16.27 -24.02 -6.43
CA ASP A 279 -15.86 -24.49 -7.77
C ASP A 279 -16.14 -23.50 -8.91
N LYS A 280 -17.00 -22.51 -8.67
CA LYS A 280 -17.42 -21.52 -9.68
C LYS A 280 -16.78 -20.16 -9.47
N LEU A 281 -16.38 -19.82 -8.24
CA LEU A 281 -15.94 -18.49 -7.86
C LEU A 281 -14.43 -18.38 -7.64
N ILE A 282 -13.76 -19.51 -7.35
CA ILE A 282 -12.31 -19.51 -7.14
C ILE A 282 -11.56 -19.34 -8.46
N HIS A 283 -10.46 -18.63 -8.43
CA HIS A 283 -9.55 -18.39 -9.57
C HIS A 283 -10.20 -17.70 -10.78
N LEU A 284 -11.31 -17.01 -10.60
CA LEU A 284 -11.84 -16.12 -11.65
C LEU A 284 -10.86 -14.98 -11.90
N LYS A 285 -10.64 -14.67 -13.19
CA LYS A 285 -9.68 -13.63 -13.60
C LYS A 285 -10.41 -12.41 -14.14
N LYS A 286 -9.96 -11.24 -13.74
CA LYS A 286 -10.37 -9.95 -14.32
C LYS A 286 -9.39 -9.55 -15.41
N THR A 287 -9.89 -8.98 -16.50
CA THR A 287 -9.09 -8.43 -17.59
C THR A 287 -9.60 -7.03 -17.90
N ASN A 288 -8.82 -6.02 -17.57
CA ASN A 288 -9.18 -4.62 -17.71
C ASN A 288 -8.45 -3.96 -18.89
N GLN A 289 -9.12 -3.03 -19.56
CA GLN A 289 -8.55 -2.24 -20.66
C GLN A 289 -8.28 -0.78 -20.23
N VAL A 290 -8.62 -0.45 -19.00
CA VAL A 290 -8.41 0.86 -18.40
C VAL A 290 -7.47 0.69 -17.21
N ALA A 291 -6.55 1.63 -17.03
CA ALA A 291 -5.69 1.69 -15.87
C ALA A 291 -5.64 3.10 -15.26
N ILE A 292 -5.36 3.16 -13.96
CA ILE A 292 -4.99 4.39 -13.25
C ILE A 292 -3.55 4.21 -12.76
N MET A 293 -2.64 5.07 -13.20
CA MET A 293 -1.24 5.04 -12.75
C MET A 293 -1.08 5.85 -11.48
N VAL A 294 -0.61 5.22 -10.41
CA VAL A 294 -0.36 5.85 -9.11
C VAL A 294 1.13 5.86 -8.77
N SER A 295 1.52 6.74 -7.84
CA SER A 295 2.92 6.93 -7.43
C SER A 295 3.02 7.37 -5.97
N ASN A 296 3.83 6.65 -5.19
CA ASN A 296 4.21 7.07 -3.84
C ASN A 296 5.06 8.35 -3.87
N GLU A 297 5.92 8.52 -4.88
CA GLU A 297 6.78 9.69 -5.04
C GLU A 297 5.94 10.94 -5.33
N ALA A 298 4.94 10.84 -6.20
CA ALA A 298 4.02 11.95 -6.47
C ALA A 298 3.17 12.30 -5.24
N LEU A 299 2.71 11.30 -4.49
CA LEU A 299 2.00 11.48 -3.21
C LEU A 299 2.89 12.23 -2.21
N THR A 300 4.11 11.76 -2.00
CA THR A 300 5.07 12.38 -1.06
C THR A 300 5.41 13.79 -1.48
N ALA A 301 5.71 14.01 -2.76
CA ALA A 301 6.03 15.35 -3.27
C ALA A 301 4.85 16.33 -3.11
N LEU A 302 3.60 15.89 -3.31
CA LEU A 302 2.42 16.72 -3.09
C LEU A 302 2.07 16.94 -1.61
N ASN A 303 2.56 16.10 -0.70
CA ASN A 303 2.50 16.38 0.75
C ASN A 303 3.47 17.53 1.12
N TRP A 304 4.66 17.57 0.51
CA TRP A 304 5.62 18.66 0.69
C TRP A 304 5.21 19.95 -0.04
N PHE A 305 4.74 19.83 -1.27
CA PHE A 305 4.36 20.96 -2.14
C PHE A 305 2.86 20.91 -2.44
N GLN A 306 2.07 21.18 -1.42
CA GLN A 306 0.61 20.99 -1.41
C GLN A 306 -0.09 21.67 -2.59
N ILE A 307 -1.18 21.07 -3.03
CA ILE A 307 -2.09 21.68 -4.01
C ILE A 307 -2.66 22.97 -3.38
N PRO A 308 -2.67 24.09 -4.12
CA PRO A 308 -3.17 25.35 -3.60
C PRO A 308 -4.56 25.24 -2.97
N GLY A 309 -4.70 25.79 -1.77
CA GLY A 309 -5.92 25.68 -0.95
C GLY A 309 -5.86 24.61 0.14
N GLY A 310 -4.86 23.69 0.09
CA GLY A 310 -4.53 22.74 1.18
C GLY A 310 -5.61 21.73 1.56
N LYS A 311 -6.71 21.65 0.81
CA LYS A 311 -7.86 20.76 1.09
C LYS A 311 -7.88 19.49 0.25
N THR A 312 -7.12 19.46 -0.85
CA THR A 312 -7.10 18.36 -1.80
C THR A 312 -5.77 17.62 -1.69
N SER A 313 -5.82 16.34 -1.40
CA SER A 313 -4.65 15.45 -1.38
C SER A 313 -4.45 14.76 -2.73
N TYR A 314 -3.29 14.12 -2.91
CA TYR A 314 -3.03 13.23 -4.05
C TYR A 314 -4.10 12.12 -4.14
N ASN A 315 -4.41 11.49 -3.02
CA ASN A 315 -5.39 10.42 -2.97
C ASN A 315 -6.82 10.89 -3.34
N ASP A 316 -7.19 12.13 -3.06
CA ASP A 316 -8.47 12.68 -3.52
C ASP A 316 -8.52 12.75 -5.06
N VAL A 317 -7.43 13.13 -5.72
CA VAL A 317 -7.37 13.18 -7.19
C VAL A 317 -7.46 11.76 -7.79
N VAL A 318 -6.79 10.79 -7.20
CA VAL A 318 -6.89 9.37 -7.59
C VAL A 318 -8.34 8.89 -7.46
N ARG A 319 -8.99 9.15 -6.31
CA ARG A 319 -10.35 8.72 -6.02
C ARG A 319 -11.41 9.41 -6.89
N TRP A 320 -11.22 10.66 -7.28
CA TRP A 320 -12.15 11.31 -8.22
C TRP A 320 -12.25 10.55 -9.54
N ILE A 321 -11.12 10.07 -10.05
CA ILE A 321 -11.10 9.28 -11.29
C ILE A 321 -11.68 7.89 -11.05
N TYR A 322 -11.20 7.20 -10.00
CA TYR A 322 -11.66 5.85 -9.69
C TYR A 322 -13.16 5.79 -9.43
N ASP A 323 -13.66 6.67 -8.57
CA ASP A 323 -15.07 6.70 -8.19
C ASP A 323 -15.97 7.01 -9.40
N ALA A 324 -15.52 7.88 -10.32
CA ALA A 324 -16.24 8.16 -11.55
C ALA A 324 -16.30 6.95 -12.49
N LEU A 325 -15.20 6.19 -12.62
CA LEU A 325 -15.17 4.94 -13.40
C LEU A 325 -16.07 3.88 -12.76
N TYR A 326 -16.00 3.74 -11.45
CA TYR A 326 -16.83 2.81 -10.69
C TYR A 326 -18.34 3.08 -10.90
N GLU A 327 -18.76 4.35 -10.81
CA GLU A 327 -20.17 4.75 -11.04
C GLU A 327 -20.65 4.49 -12.47
N GLN A 328 -19.74 4.40 -13.43
CA GLN A 328 -20.05 4.04 -14.81
C GLN A 328 -19.91 2.54 -15.10
N ASN A 329 -19.64 1.71 -14.09
CA ASN A 329 -19.32 0.28 -14.22
C ASN A 329 -18.14 0.00 -15.15
N ILE A 330 -17.12 0.87 -15.12
CA ILE A 330 -15.87 0.69 -15.84
C ILE A 330 -14.83 0.20 -14.86
N GLU A 331 -14.44 -1.05 -14.99
CA GLU A 331 -13.38 -1.65 -14.19
C GLU A 331 -12.00 -1.18 -14.67
N CYS A 332 -11.06 -1.03 -13.76
CA CYS A 332 -9.70 -0.63 -14.07
C CYS A 332 -8.67 -1.36 -13.22
N ASP A 333 -7.43 -1.39 -13.70
CA ASP A 333 -6.27 -1.79 -12.92
C ASP A 333 -5.64 -0.55 -12.27
N ILE A 334 -5.07 -0.71 -11.10
CA ILE A 334 -4.20 0.29 -10.49
C ILE A 334 -2.76 -0.13 -10.78
N ILE A 335 -2.04 0.67 -11.56
CA ILE A 335 -0.65 0.39 -11.93
C ILE A 335 0.29 1.43 -11.32
N TRP A 336 1.53 1.05 -11.13
CA TRP A 336 2.57 1.95 -10.61
C TRP A 336 3.52 2.41 -11.72
N THR A 337 4.36 3.38 -11.40
CA THR A 337 5.28 3.98 -12.36
C THR A 337 6.36 3.03 -12.89
N ASP A 338 6.59 1.89 -12.24
CA ASP A 338 7.47 0.81 -12.70
C ASP A 338 6.80 -0.19 -13.67
N GLU A 339 5.48 -0.07 -13.91
CA GLU A 339 4.79 -0.87 -14.92
C GLU A 339 5.36 -0.58 -16.31
N THR A 340 5.81 -1.63 -16.98
CA THR A 340 6.42 -1.53 -18.31
C THR A 340 5.49 -1.98 -19.45
N ASN A 341 4.53 -2.84 -19.15
CA ASN A 341 3.59 -3.35 -20.16
C ASN A 341 2.32 -2.50 -20.22
N LEU A 342 2.41 -1.33 -20.85
CA LEU A 342 1.28 -0.43 -21.03
C LEU A 342 0.37 -0.83 -22.19
N ASP A 343 0.83 -1.65 -23.13
CA ASP A 343 0.08 -2.08 -24.33
C ASP A 343 -1.13 -2.98 -23.99
N ALA A 344 -1.20 -3.49 -22.76
CA ALA A 344 -2.37 -4.20 -22.26
C ALA A 344 -3.62 -3.29 -22.14
N TYR A 345 -3.43 -1.97 -22.07
CA TYR A 345 -4.49 -1.01 -21.82
C TYR A 345 -4.83 -0.20 -23.07
N LYS A 346 -6.09 0.27 -23.14
CA LYS A 346 -6.55 1.24 -24.14
C LYS A 346 -6.54 2.66 -23.60
N VAL A 347 -6.81 2.80 -22.29
CA VAL A 347 -6.87 4.10 -21.61
C VAL A 347 -6.06 4.02 -20.33
N ILE A 348 -5.18 5.00 -20.14
CA ILE A 348 -4.43 5.17 -18.90
C ILE A 348 -4.72 6.58 -18.34
N PHE A 349 -5.26 6.61 -17.12
CA PHE A 349 -5.39 7.84 -16.34
C PHE A 349 -4.13 8.06 -15.51
N VAL A 350 -3.66 9.30 -15.48
CA VAL A 350 -2.45 9.70 -14.75
C VAL A 350 -2.80 10.86 -13.82
N PRO A 351 -3.33 10.54 -12.60
CA PRO A 351 -3.70 11.56 -11.64
C PRO A 351 -2.46 12.22 -11.04
N ALA A 352 -2.34 13.53 -11.24
CA ALA A 352 -1.35 14.40 -10.59
C ALA A 352 0.05 13.76 -10.40
N LEU A 353 0.59 13.10 -11.43
CA LEU A 353 1.92 12.51 -11.41
C LEU A 353 2.98 13.63 -11.36
N TYR A 354 3.06 14.26 -10.18
CA TYR A 354 3.83 15.47 -9.94
C TYR A 354 5.33 15.26 -10.13
N SER A 355 5.83 14.16 -9.60
CA SER A 355 7.24 13.78 -9.62
C SER A 355 7.40 12.37 -10.16
N ALA A 356 8.24 12.19 -11.17
CA ALA A 356 8.65 10.89 -11.68
C ALA A 356 9.94 11.02 -12.52
N PRO A 357 10.71 9.91 -12.67
CA PRO A 357 11.81 9.85 -13.62
C PRO A 357 11.33 10.11 -15.07
N LYS A 358 12.23 10.67 -15.88
CA LYS A 358 11.95 11.00 -17.28
C LYS A 358 11.45 9.80 -18.09
N GLU A 359 11.98 8.62 -17.83
CA GLU A 359 11.64 7.38 -18.51
C GLU A 359 10.16 6.99 -18.36
N VAL A 360 9.52 7.40 -17.25
CA VAL A 360 8.08 7.19 -17.04
C VAL A 360 7.28 8.00 -18.05
N PHE A 361 7.62 9.27 -18.21
CA PHE A 361 6.95 10.15 -19.18
C PHE A 361 7.22 9.73 -20.62
N GLU A 362 8.43 9.26 -20.93
CA GLU A 362 8.77 8.70 -22.26
C GLU A 362 7.92 7.46 -22.58
N ARG A 363 7.72 6.55 -21.61
CA ARG A 363 6.82 5.38 -21.80
C ARG A 363 5.36 5.79 -21.99
N LEU A 364 4.86 6.76 -21.24
CA LEU A 364 3.50 7.28 -21.38
C LEU A 364 3.31 7.96 -22.74
N SER A 365 4.31 8.73 -23.20
CA SER A 365 4.30 9.36 -24.52
C SER A 365 4.30 8.31 -25.64
N ALA A 366 5.14 7.29 -25.52
CA ALA A 366 5.16 6.18 -26.48
C ALA A 366 3.83 5.41 -26.51
N PHE A 367 3.20 5.17 -25.37
CA PHE A 367 1.87 4.56 -25.29
C PHE A 367 0.84 5.38 -26.09
N ALA A 368 0.82 6.71 -25.91
CA ALA A 368 -0.09 7.58 -26.63
C ALA A 368 0.22 7.60 -28.14
N ALA A 369 1.50 7.66 -28.53
CA ALA A 369 1.94 7.62 -29.93
C ALA A 369 1.56 6.32 -30.63
N ASN A 370 1.50 5.20 -29.90
CA ASN A 370 1.09 3.90 -30.41
C ASN A 370 -0.44 3.71 -30.44
N GLY A 371 -1.23 4.75 -30.21
CA GLY A 371 -2.69 4.71 -30.30
C GLY A 371 -3.44 4.51 -28.99
N GLY A 372 -2.75 4.47 -27.86
CA GLY A 372 -3.36 4.47 -26.54
C GLY A 372 -3.94 5.85 -26.19
N THR A 373 -4.93 5.88 -25.34
CA THR A 373 -5.50 7.14 -24.83
C THR A 373 -4.90 7.44 -23.45
N LEU A 374 -4.16 8.56 -23.37
CA LEU A 374 -3.58 9.05 -22.12
C LEU A 374 -4.40 10.22 -21.58
N VAL A 375 -4.87 10.13 -20.34
CA VAL A 375 -5.61 11.17 -19.64
C VAL A 375 -4.81 11.65 -18.44
N ALA A 376 -4.04 12.72 -18.63
CA ALA A 376 -3.24 13.34 -17.57
C ALA A 376 -4.03 14.48 -16.91
N THR A 377 -3.92 14.58 -15.58
CA THR A 377 -4.52 15.72 -14.86
C THR A 377 -3.48 16.82 -14.58
N PHE A 378 -3.92 17.89 -13.91
CA PHE A 378 -3.06 18.98 -13.48
C PHE A 378 -1.85 18.44 -12.65
N LYS A 379 -0.76 19.21 -12.64
CA LYS A 379 0.49 18.89 -11.96
C LYS A 379 1.27 17.68 -12.50
N THR A 380 0.78 16.95 -13.47
CA THR A 380 1.52 15.84 -14.09
C THR A 380 2.76 16.38 -14.83
N GLY A 381 3.92 15.72 -14.63
CA GLY A 381 5.19 16.07 -15.27
C GLY A 381 5.80 17.39 -14.79
N PHE A 382 5.50 17.81 -13.56
CA PHE A 382 5.98 19.10 -13.06
C PHE A 382 7.45 19.04 -12.60
N THR A 383 7.86 17.94 -11.97
CA THR A 383 9.24 17.75 -11.48
C THR A 383 9.82 16.42 -11.94
N ASP A 384 11.16 16.31 -11.86
CA ASP A 384 11.88 15.04 -11.93
C ASP A 384 11.78 14.25 -10.61
N GLU A 385 12.50 13.13 -10.51
CA GLU A 385 12.52 12.25 -9.34
C GLU A 385 13.13 12.88 -8.08
N HIS A 386 13.87 13.98 -8.21
CA HIS A 386 14.45 14.75 -7.10
C HIS A 386 13.58 15.95 -6.71
N VAL A 387 12.37 16.03 -7.25
CA VAL A 387 11.43 17.16 -7.07
C VAL A 387 12.00 18.48 -7.60
N LYS A 388 12.94 18.41 -8.55
CA LYS A 388 13.45 19.55 -9.29
C LYS A 388 12.50 19.87 -10.44
N VAL A 389 12.08 21.13 -10.55
CA VAL A 389 11.15 21.54 -11.59
C VAL A 389 11.76 21.33 -12.98
N ASN A 390 11.01 20.68 -13.84
CA ASN A 390 11.41 20.52 -15.25
C ASN A 390 11.44 21.90 -15.93
N CYS A 391 12.56 22.24 -16.55
CA CYS A 391 12.76 23.52 -17.23
C CYS A 391 12.14 23.56 -18.63
N ASP A 392 11.72 22.41 -19.15
CA ASP A 392 11.08 22.28 -20.45
C ASP A 392 9.59 22.63 -20.37
N ARG A 393 8.92 22.55 -21.50
CA ARG A 393 7.47 22.77 -21.59
C ARG A 393 6.71 21.77 -20.71
N GLN A 394 5.75 22.28 -19.95
CA GLN A 394 4.88 21.47 -19.11
C GLN A 394 3.66 20.93 -19.88
N PRO A 395 3.22 19.69 -19.66
CA PRO A 395 3.88 18.64 -18.86
C PRO A 395 5.12 18.08 -19.57
N ALA A 396 6.23 18.00 -18.83
CA ALA A 396 7.50 17.54 -19.40
C ALA A 396 7.37 16.11 -19.95
N GLY A 397 7.92 15.89 -21.16
CA GLY A 397 7.93 14.58 -21.81
C GLY A 397 6.60 14.11 -22.39
N LEU A 398 5.51 14.88 -22.29
CA LEU A 398 4.17 14.51 -22.81
C LEU A 398 3.67 15.48 -23.91
N SER A 399 4.55 16.28 -24.49
CA SER A 399 4.18 17.28 -25.53
C SER A 399 4.61 16.85 -26.91
#